data_14a21b85644b29679dd6434d3ebe8f29
#
_entry.id   14a21b85644b29679dd6434d3ebe8f29
#
_cell.length_a   1.000
_cell.length_b   1.000
_cell.length_c   1.000
_cell.angle_alpha   90.00
_cell.angle_beta   90.00
_cell.angle_gamma   90.00
#
_symmetry.space_group_name_H-M   'P 1'
#
loop_
_entity.id
_entity.type
_entity.pdbx_description
1 polymer ?
#
loop_
_entity_poly.entity_id
_entity_poly.type
_entity_poly.pdbx_seq_one_letter_code
_entity_poly.pdbx_strand_id
1 'polypeptide(L)'
;MDAFTDFGAPEEVKRVEFLRNLRGCLNSTGWLAGNTWTMTGDFLEQCEIWKSTFTQVLQARANLKGNVILLGSQISQLPDKKNYQETAKILNKRHRLDFQKMLRELQAVV
;
A
#
# COMPACT_ATOMS: atom_id res chain seq x y z
N MET A 1 5.17 1.05 -6.64
CA MET A 1 4.60 1.31 -7.98
C MET A 1 4.00 2.71 -7.99
N ASP A 2 4.42 3.53 -8.90
CA ASP A 2 3.92 4.89 -9.08
C ASP A 2 3.92 5.17 -10.59
N ALA A 3 2.76 5.08 -11.21
CA ALA A 3 2.61 5.22 -12.65
C ALA A 3 1.34 6.04 -12.95
N PHE A 4 1.54 7.28 -13.36
CA PHE A 4 0.48 8.20 -13.69
C PHE A 4 0.69 8.82 -15.07
N THR A 5 -0.43 9.03 -15.76
CA THR A 5 -0.55 9.90 -16.93
C THR A 5 -1.31 11.16 -16.54
N ASP A 6 -1.49 12.10 -17.46
CA ASP A 6 -2.31 13.30 -17.24
C ASP A 6 -3.77 12.96 -16.87
N PHE A 7 -4.22 11.74 -17.15
CA PHE A 7 -5.58 11.26 -16.91
C PHE A 7 -5.68 10.25 -15.74
N GLY A 8 -4.61 10.06 -14.96
CA GLY A 8 -4.55 9.09 -13.88
C GLY A 8 -3.65 7.91 -14.21
N ALA A 9 -3.77 6.80 -13.46
CA ALA A 9 -2.99 5.60 -13.72
C ALA A 9 -3.41 4.93 -15.04
N PRO A 10 -2.46 4.42 -15.86
CA PRO A 10 -2.79 3.66 -17.06
C PRO A 10 -3.65 2.43 -16.74
N GLU A 11 -4.56 2.06 -17.64
CA GLU A 11 -5.43 0.89 -17.47
C GLU A 11 -4.65 -0.41 -17.26
N GLU A 12 -3.49 -0.55 -17.92
CA GLU A 12 -2.64 -1.74 -17.82
C GLU A 12 -2.18 -2.02 -16.38
N VAL A 13 -1.83 -0.98 -15.61
CA VAL A 13 -1.35 -1.14 -14.23
C VAL A 13 -2.48 -1.37 -13.22
N LYS A 14 -3.73 -1.14 -13.63
CA LYS A 14 -4.91 -1.38 -12.81
C LYS A 14 -5.43 -2.82 -12.90
N ARG A 15 -4.98 -3.59 -13.89
CA ARG A 15 -5.49 -4.94 -14.16
C ARG A 15 -5.01 -5.95 -13.14
N VAL A 16 -5.87 -6.91 -12.82
CA VAL A 16 -5.56 -8.05 -11.93
C VAL A 16 -4.33 -8.81 -12.39
N GLU A 17 -4.19 -9.04 -13.69
CA GLU A 17 -3.05 -9.76 -14.27
C GLU A 17 -1.72 -9.07 -13.98
N PHE A 18 -1.68 -7.75 -14.12
CA PHE A 18 -0.48 -6.97 -13.82
C PHE A 18 -0.10 -7.10 -12.34
N LEU A 19 -1.06 -6.98 -11.43
CA LEU A 19 -0.81 -7.13 -9.99
C LEU A 19 -0.40 -8.55 -9.63
N ARG A 20 -0.98 -9.57 -10.26
CA ARG A 20 -0.56 -10.97 -10.08
C ARG A 20 0.88 -11.20 -10.52
N ASN A 21 1.29 -10.60 -11.62
CA ASN A 21 2.67 -10.67 -12.09
C ASN A 21 3.63 -10.00 -11.11
N LEU A 22 3.29 -8.81 -10.60
CA LEU A 22 4.08 -8.14 -9.57
C LEU A 22 4.15 -8.95 -8.27
N ARG A 23 3.03 -9.54 -7.85
CA ARG A 23 3.00 -10.44 -6.70
C ARG A 23 3.98 -11.61 -6.89
N GLY A 24 4.05 -12.18 -8.08
CA GLY A 24 4.98 -13.26 -8.42
C GLY A 24 6.45 -12.85 -8.32
N CYS A 25 6.76 -11.56 -8.37
CA CYS A 25 8.12 -11.03 -8.20
C CYS A 25 8.50 -10.83 -6.71
N LEU A 26 7.54 -10.90 -5.80
CA LEU A 26 7.79 -10.73 -4.36
C LEU A 26 8.24 -12.05 -3.73
N ASN A 27 9.16 -11.97 -2.76
CA ASN A 27 9.42 -13.10 -1.87
C ASN A 27 8.25 -13.28 -0.87
N SER A 28 8.30 -14.33 -0.04
CA SER A 28 7.22 -14.68 0.89
C SER A 28 6.88 -13.62 1.94
N THR A 29 7.80 -12.70 2.23
CA THR A 29 7.65 -11.61 3.19
C THR A 29 7.60 -10.23 2.53
N GLY A 30 7.62 -10.19 1.20
CA GLY A 30 7.68 -8.96 0.43
C GLY A 30 6.37 -8.16 0.45
N TRP A 31 6.52 -6.87 0.25
CA TRP A 31 5.42 -5.92 0.14
C TRP A 31 5.48 -5.19 -1.19
N LEU A 32 4.33 -5.04 -1.83
CA LEU A 32 4.14 -4.13 -2.96
C LEU A 32 3.50 -2.84 -2.45
N ALA A 33 4.08 -1.70 -2.79
CA ALA A 33 3.47 -0.40 -2.55
C ALA A 33 2.98 0.19 -3.87
N GLY A 34 1.74 0.63 -3.90
CA GLY A 34 1.13 1.28 -5.06
C GLY A 34 0.53 2.63 -4.70
N ASN A 35 0.90 3.67 -5.42
CA ASN A 35 0.27 4.97 -5.28
C ASN A 35 -1.03 4.97 -6.11
N THR A 36 -2.16 5.27 -5.46
CA THR A 36 -3.49 5.30 -6.08
C THR A 36 -4.15 6.65 -5.84
N TRP A 37 -5.18 6.95 -6.61
CA TRP A 37 -5.84 8.24 -6.57
C TRP A 37 -7.35 8.08 -6.31
N THR A 38 -7.85 8.70 -5.27
CA THR A 38 -9.29 8.61 -4.92
C THR A 38 -10.19 9.45 -5.81
N MET A 39 -9.61 10.39 -6.55
CA MET A 39 -10.38 11.38 -7.34
C MET A 39 -10.81 10.85 -8.71
N THR A 40 -10.29 9.72 -9.16
CA THR A 40 -10.61 9.14 -10.47
C THR A 40 -11.89 8.30 -10.50
N GLY A 41 -12.51 8.08 -9.34
CA GLY A 41 -13.77 7.33 -9.23
C GLY A 41 -13.62 5.80 -9.22
N ASP A 42 -12.45 5.26 -9.54
CA ASP A 42 -12.18 3.82 -9.60
C ASP A 42 -11.45 3.26 -8.38
N PHE A 43 -11.26 4.06 -7.34
CA PHE A 43 -10.50 3.68 -6.15
C PHE A 43 -11.06 2.45 -5.44
N LEU A 44 -12.39 2.34 -5.32
CA LEU A 44 -13.02 1.17 -4.68
C LEU A 44 -12.79 -0.10 -5.50
N GLU A 45 -12.86 -0.01 -6.81
CA GLU A 45 -12.54 -1.11 -7.71
C GLU A 45 -11.07 -1.55 -7.54
N GLN A 46 -10.16 -0.58 -7.47
CA GLN A 46 -8.74 -0.87 -7.19
C GLN A 46 -8.55 -1.59 -5.85
N CYS A 47 -9.25 -1.17 -4.81
CA CYS A 47 -9.20 -1.85 -3.51
C CYS A 47 -9.65 -3.32 -3.62
N GLU A 48 -10.73 -3.59 -4.36
CA GLU A 48 -11.21 -4.96 -4.58
C GLU A 48 -10.21 -5.81 -5.38
N ILE A 49 -9.60 -5.25 -6.40
CA ILE A 49 -8.55 -5.92 -7.19
C ILE A 49 -7.35 -6.28 -6.30
N TRP A 50 -6.91 -5.36 -5.45
CA TRP A 50 -5.82 -5.60 -4.52
C TRP A 50 -6.18 -6.68 -3.50
N LYS A 51 -7.39 -6.62 -2.91
CA LYS A 51 -7.89 -7.63 -1.97
C LYS A 51 -7.99 -9.02 -2.58
N SER A 52 -8.34 -9.12 -3.85
CA SER A 52 -8.39 -10.39 -4.57
C SER A 52 -7.00 -10.94 -4.91
N THR A 53 -5.97 -10.09 -4.90
CA THR A 53 -4.61 -10.45 -5.30
C THR A 53 -3.71 -10.76 -4.13
N PHE A 54 -3.84 -10.05 -3.01
CA PHE A 54 -2.96 -10.16 -1.85
C PHE A 54 -3.71 -10.66 -0.61
N THR A 55 -3.01 -11.42 0.24
CA THR A 55 -3.54 -11.90 1.51
C THR A 55 -3.75 -10.76 2.52
N GLN A 56 -2.81 -9.82 2.55
CA GLN A 56 -2.90 -8.62 3.39
C GLN A 56 -2.91 -7.39 2.50
N VAL A 57 -3.86 -6.50 2.70
CA VAL A 57 -3.91 -5.20 2.03
C VAL A 57 -4.13 -4.11 3.07
N LEU A 58 -3.19 -3.18 3.12
CA LEU A 58 -3.24 -2.00 3.97
C LEU A 58 -3.33 -0.74 3.10
N GLN A 59 -3.85 0.32 3.67
CA GLN A 59 -3.90 1.63 3.04
C GLN A 59 -3.38 2.71 3.97
N ALA A 60 -2.73 3.71 3.41
CA ALA A 60 -2.33 4.92 4.10
C ALA A 60 -2.56 6.14 3.21
N ARG A 61 -3.15 7.19 3.77
CA ARG A 61 -3.31 8.45 3.03
C ARG A 61 -1.98 9.18 2.96
N ALA A 62 -1.58 9.56 1.77
CA ALA A 62 -0.27 10.18 1.50
C ALA A 62 -0.32 11.71 1.43
N ASN A 63 -1.26 12.37 1.94
CA ASN A 63 -1.46 13.82 2.04
C ASN A 63 -2.90 14.24 1.73
N LEU A 64 -3.14 15.56 1.73
CA LEU A 64 -4.45 16.21 1.51
C LEU A 64 -4.97 16.13 0.07
N LYS A 65 -4.22 15.57 -0.87
CA LYS A 65 -4.54 15.63 -2.32
C LYS A 65 -5.19 14.37 -2.90
N GLY A 66 -5.78 13.53 -2.07
CA GLY A 66 -6.50 12.35 -2.56
C GLY A 66 -5.62 11.16 -2.94
N ASN A 67 -4.30 11.20 -2.69
CA ASN A 67 -3.42 10.07 -2.89
C ASN A 67 -3.56 9.08 -1.73
N VAL A 68 -3.67 7.82 -2.07
CA VAL A 68 -3.67 6.70 -1.11
C VAL A 68 -2.61 5.71 -1.54
N ILE A 69 -1.77 5.32 -0.61
CA ILE A 69 -0.82 4.22 -0.82
C ILE A 69 -1.49 2.92 -0.41
N LEU A 70 -1.60 2.00 -1.35
CA LEU A 70 -2.00 0.62 -1.07
C LEU A 70 -0.74 -0.23 -0.87
N LEU A 71 -0.77 -1.06 0.16
CA LEU A 71 0.31 -2.00 0.47
C LEU A 71 -0.26 -3.41 0.42
N GLY A 72 0.30 -4.26 -0.42
CA GLY A 72 -0.13 -5.65 -0.57
C GLY A 72 0.98 -6.64 -0.25
N SER A 73 0.65 -7.71 0.47
CA SER A 73 1.58 -8.79 0.81
C SER A 73 0.88 -10.14 0.89
N GLN A 74 1.67 -11.21 0.74
CA GLN A 74 1.22 -12.60 0.89
C GLN A 74 1.47 -13.16 2.30
N ILE A 75 1.97 -12.36 3.23
CA ILE A 75 2.16 -12.82 4.60
C ILE A 75 0.81 -13.24 5.21
N SER A 76 0.79 -14.34 5.95
CA SER A 76 -0.43 -14.89 6.56
C SER A 76 -0.94 -14.03 7.71
N GLN A 77 -0.03 -13.42 8.46
CA GLN A 77 -0.35 -12.58 9.61
C GLN A 77 0.55 -11.35 9.62
N LEU A 78 -0.04 -10.20 9.98
CA LEU A 78 0.74 -9.00 10.25
C LEU A 78 1.57 -9.22 11.51
N PRO A 79 2.83 -8.76 11.54
CA PRO A 79 3.62 -8.75 12.77
C PRO A 79 2.91 -7.98 13.89
N ASP A 80 3.30 -8.27 15.15
CA ASP A 80 2.73 -7.63 16.31
C ASP A 80 2.91 -6.10 16.25
N LYS A 81 1.84 -5.39 16.54
CA LYS A 81 1.79 -3.93 16.53
C LYS A 81 2.88 -3.29 17.41
N LYS A 82 3.22 -3.94 18.52
CA LYS A 82 4.30 -3.50 19.41
C LYS A 82 5.66 -3.47 18.71
N ASN A 83 5.95 -4.47 17.89
CA ASN A 83 7.21 -4.54 17.11
C ASN A 83 7.30 -3.40 16.10
N TYR A 84 6.20 -3.07 15.43
CA TYR A 84 6.16 -1.94 14.51
C TYR A 84 6.39 -0.62 15.22
N GLN A 85 5.81 -0.43 16.41
CA GLN A 85 5.96 0.81 17.18
C GLN A 85 7.40 1.03 17.61
N GLU A 86 8.09 -0.02 18.08
CA GLU A 86 9.50 0.05 18.45
C GLU A 86 10.40 0.35 17.25
N THR A 87 10.17 -0.32 16.14
CA THR A 87 10.89 -0.06 14.89
C THR A 87 10.66 1.37 14.41
N ALA A 88 9.43 1.87 14.46
CA ALA A 88 9.10 3.25 14.10
C ALA A 88 9.86 4.28 14.95
N LYS A 89 9.99 4.05 16.26
CA LYS A 89 10.80 4.92 17.14
C LYS A 89 12.27 4.97 16.73
N ILE A 90 12.84 3.82 16.39
CA ILE A 90 14.24 3.73 15.92
C ILE A 90 14.41 4.50 14.61
N LEU A 91 13.49 4.31 13.67
CA LEU A 91 13.51 4.98 12.37
C LEU A 91 13.30 6.49 12.49
N ASN A 92 12.44 6.94 13.40
CA ASN A 92 12.26 8.38 13.68
C ASN A 92 13.58 9.06 14.07
N LYS A 93 14.36 8.42 14.95
CA LYS A 93 15.66 8.95 15.36
C LYS A 93 16.67 8.97 14.23
N ARG A 94 16.69 7.91 13.41
CA ARG A 94 17.67 7.74 12.33
C ARG A 94 17.44 8.70 11.16
N HIS A 95 16.19 8.90 10.79
CA HIS A 95 15.83 9.60 9.55
C HIS A 95 15.14 10.94 9.74
N ARG A 96 14.85 11.33 10.98
CA ARG A 96 14.12 12.58 11.32
C ARG A 96 12.78 12.70 10.62
N LEU A 97 12.07 11.57 10.46
CA LEU A 97 10.71 11.49 9.93
C LEU A 97 9.78 10.91 10.99
N ASP A 98 8.51 11.24 10.94
CA ASP A 98 7.51 10.74 11.90
C ASP A 98 6.90 9.41 11.44
N PHE A 99 7.67 8.33 11.54
CA PHE A 99 7.20 6.98 11.23
C PHE A 99 6.10 6.50 12.19
N GLN A 100 6.08 6.99 13.43
CA GLN A 100 5.01 6.65 14.38
C GLN A 100 3.66 7.22 13.92
N LYS A 101 3.64 8.44 13.38
CA LYS A 101 2.44 9.03 12.76
C LYS A 101 1.99 8.23 11.55
N MET A 102 2.91 7.88 10.65
CA MET A 102 2.64 7.06 9.48
C MET A 102 2.01 5.71 9.88
N LEU A 103 2.52 5.09 10.92
CA LEU A 103 2.02 3.81 11.42
C LEU A 103 0.59 3.94 11.97
N ARG A 104 0.25 5.03 12.63
CA ARG A 104 -1.12 5.28 13.11
C ARG A 104 -2.13 5.48 11.99
N GLU A 105 -1.69 6.00 10.86
CA GLU A 105 -2.53 6.23 9.67
C GLU A 105 -2.72 4.98 8.82
N LEU A 106 -1.96 3.93 9.09
CA LEU A 106 -2.04 2.67 8.36
C LEU A 106 -3.29 1.87 8.77
N GLN A 107 -4.12 1.52 7.80
CA GLN A 107 -5.38 0.83 8.03
C GLN A 107 -5.54 -0.36 7.08
N ALA A 108 -6.20 -1.43 7.55
CA ALA A 108 -6.60 -2.51 6.66
C ALA A 108 -7.65 -2.02 5.65
N VAL A 109 -7.55 -2.49 4.41
CA VAL A 109 -8.59 -2.29 3.41
C VAL A 109 -9.71 -3.29 3.67
N VAL A 110 -10.88 -2.75 3.95
CA VAL A 110 -12.08 -3.54 4.30
C VAL A 110 -12.96 -3.78 3.07
#